data_ffe37910ae1cdde8a7b1fd2b02dc2a55
#
_entry.id   ffe37910ae1cdde8a7b1fd2b02dc2a55
#
_cell.length_a   1.000
_cell.length_b   1.000
_cell.length_c   1.000
_cell.angle_alpha   90.00
_cell.angle_beta   90.00
_cell.angle_gamma   90.00
#
_symmetry.space_group_name_H-M   'P 1'
#
loop_
_entity.id
_entity.type
_entity.pdbx_description
1 polymer ?
#
loop_
_entity_poly.entity_id
_entity_poly.type
_entity_poly.pdbx_seq_one_letter_code
_entity_poly.pdbx_strand_id
1 'polypeptide(L)'
;MEPKRKLLGIIGGLGPASSAYFYELITEHTLAEKDQDHIDIILSSHSTTPDRTAFILGKSTESPLPAMISDARSLEEYGATCIVIP
;
A
#
# COMPACT_ATOMS: atom_id res chain seq x y z
N MET A 1 -4.72 3.13 -29.40
CA MET A 1 -3.98 3.29 -28.12
C MET A 1 -4.71 2.52 -27.01
N GLU A 2 -4.01 1.63 -26.37
CA GLU A 2 -4.62 0.90 -25.26
C GLU A 2 -4.72 1.79 -24.02
N PRO A 3 -5.81 1.68 -23.26
CA PRO A 3 -5.93 2.43 -22.02
C PRO A 3 -4.86 1.99 -21.03
N LYS A 4 -4.37 2.93 -20.23
CA LYS A 4 -3.41 2.63 -19.18
C LYS A 4 -4.08 1.71 -18.14
N ARG A 5 -3.36 0.67 -17.72
CA ARG A 5 -3.81 -0.24 -16.66
C ARG A 5 -4.03 0.55 -15.38
N LYS A 6 -5.18 0.33 -14.74
CA LYS A 6 -5.45 0.87 -13.41
C LYS A 6 -4.87 -0.08 -12.39
N LEU A 7 -3.95 0.41 -11.57
CA LEU A 7 -3.23 -0.39 -10.58
C LEU A 7 -3.23 0.36 -9.25
N LEU A 8 -3.79 -0.26 -8.22
CA LEU A 8 -3.78 0.28 -6.88
C LEU A 8 -2.48 -0.12 -6.18
N GLY A 9 -1.73 0.86 -5.72
CA GLY A 9 -0.55 0.64 -4.88
C GLY A 9 -0.90 0.81 -3.41
N ILE A 10 -0.46 -0.10 -2.56
CA ILE A 10 -0.68 -0.04 -1.12
C ILE A 10 0.68 0.05 -0.43
N ILE A 11 0.89 1.12 0.33
CA ILE A 11 2.05 1.23 1.23
C ILE A 11 1.62 0.61 2.56
N GLY A 12 2.17 -0.55 2.86
CA GLY A 12 1.81 -1.32 4.04
C GLY A 12 3.02 -1.81 4.83
N GLY A 13 2.76 -2.75 5.73
CA GLY A 13 3.79 -3.32 6.59
C GLY A 13 3.81 -2.73 7.99
N LEU A 14 2.95 -1.75 8.26
CA LEU A 14 2.85 -1.05 9.55
C LEU A 14 1.44 -1.24 10.17
N GLY A 15 1.03 -2.39 10.75
CA GLY A 15 1.73 -3.66 10.65
C GLY A 15 1.28 -4.50 9.47
N PRO A 16 2.00 -5.59 9.24
CA PRO A 16 1.75 -6.44 8.09
C PRO A 16 0.38 -7.15 8.13
N ALA A 17 -0.10 -7.54 9.28
CA ALA A 17 -1.42 -8.17 9.41
C ALA A 17 -2.55 -7.20 9.03
N SER A 18 -2.43 -5.91 9.38
CA SER A 18 -3.40 -4.88 8.99
C SER A 18 -3.42 -4.68 7.48
N SER A 19 -2.26 -4.72 6.85
CA SER A 19 -2.13 -4.58 5.40
C SER A 19 -2.76 -5.76 4.67
N ALA A 20 -2.55 -6.98 5.17
CA ALA A 20 -3.16 -8.19 4.63
C ALA A 20 -4.69 -8.13 4.78
N TYR A 21 -5.19 -7.68 5.92
CA TYR A 21 -6.61 -7.51 6.17
C TYR A 21 -7.23 -6.47 5.23
N PHE A 22 -6.52 -5.38 4.99
CA PHE A 22 -6.97 -4.35 4.05
C PHE A 22 -7.13 -4.91 2.64
N TYR A 23 -6.17 -5.71 2.19
CA TYR A 23 -6.25 -6.41 0.90
C TYR A 23 -7.49 -7.32 0.86
N GLU A 24 -7.72 -8.09 1.91
CA GLU A 24 -8.88 -8.98 2.02
C GLU A 24 -10.19 -8.19 1.93
N LEU A 25 -10.28 -7.05 2.63
CA LEU A 25 -11.46 -6.19 2.59
C LEU A 25 -11.74 -5.66 1.18
N ILE A 26 -10.71 -5.24 0.45
CA ILE A 26 -10.87 -4.78 -0.93
C ILE A 26 -11.45 -5.90 -1.78
N THR A 27 -10.92 -7.11 -1.64
CA THR A 27 -11.39 -8.28 -2.38
C THR A 27 -12.85 -8.60 -2.05
N GLU A 28 -13.20 -8.59 -0.78
CA GLU A 28 -14.57 -8.90 -0.33
C GLU A 28 -15.60 -7.86 -0.77
N HIS A 29 -15.20 -6.59 -0.84
CA HIS A 29 -16.10 -5.49 -1.19
C HIS A 29 -16.10 -5.14 -2.68
N THR A 30 -15.33 -5.85 -3.50
CA THR A 30 -15.36 -5.68 -4.94
C THR A 30 -16.46 -6.55 -5.53
N LEU A 31 -17.36 -5.94 -6.33
CA LEU A 31 -18.39 -6.69 -7.04
C LEU A 31 -17.73 -7.41 -8.21
N ALA A 32 -17.51 -8.70 -8.05
CA ALA A 32 -16.83 -9.52 -9.05
C ALA A 32 -17.50 -10.88 -9.17
N GLU A 33 -17.72 -11.33 -10.41
CA GLU A 33 -18.23 -12.67 -10.70
C GLU A 33 -17.11 -13.66 -11.00
N LYS A 34 -15.93 -13.15 -11.34
CA LYS A 34 -14.76 -13.95 -11.66
C LYS A 34 -13.49 -13.18 -11.27
N ASP A 35 -12.37 -13.87 -11.21
CA ASP A 35 -11.10 -13.27 -10.78
C ASP A 35 -10.72 -12.03 -11.60
N GLN A 36 -10.98 -12.04 -12.89
CA GLN A 36 -10.62 -10.93 -13.78
C GLN A 36 -11.40 -9.65 -13.54
N ASP A 37 -12.46 -9.70 -12.74
CA ASP A 37 -13.27 -8.53 -12.38
C ASP A 37 -12.72 -7.79 -11.15
N HIS A 38 -11.70 -8.36 -10.50
CA HIS A 38 -11.08 -7.75 -9.32
C HIS A 38 -10.12 -6.63 -9.71
N ILE A 39 -9.80 -5.79 -8.71
CA ILE A 39 -8.87 -4.68 -8.86
C ILE A 39 -7.44 -5.21 -8.92
N ASP A 40 -6.63 -4.70 -9.83
CA ASP A 40 -5.20 -4.99 -9.85
C ASP A 40 -4.52 -4.25 -8.70
N ILE A 41 -3.75 -4.96 -7.90
CA ILE A 41 -3.13 -4.41 -6.68
C ILE A 41 -1.66 -4.80 -6.61
N ILE A 42 -0.84 -3.85 -6.19
CA ILE A 42 0.51 -4.13 -5.74
C ILE A 42 0.65 -3.65 -4.29
N LEU A 43 1.04 -4.54 -3.40
CA LEU A 43 1.22 -4.25 -1.99
C LEU A 43 2.71 -4.24 -1.63
N SER A 44 3.19 -3.12 -1.11
CA SER A 44 4.52 -3.05 -0.53
C SER A 44 4.42 -3.22 0.98
N SER A 45 4.75 -4.41 1.47
CA SER A 45 4.74 -4.69 2.92
C SER A 45 6.13 -4.41 3.49
N HIS A 46 6.41 -3.15 3.80
CA HIS A 46 7.72 -2.69 4.24
C HIS A 46 7.74 -2.58 5.78
N SER A 47 7.82 -3.74 6.44
CA SER A 47 7.72 -3.84 7.91
C SER A 47 8.90 -3.21 8.65
N THR A 48 10.04 -3.04 7.99
CA THR A 48 11.23 -2.40 8.58
C THR A 48 11.20 -0.88 8.51
N THR A 49 10.11 -0.30 8.01
CA THR A 49 9.88 1.15 8.08
C THR A 49 9.90 1.58 9.56
N PRO A 50 10.55 2.70 9.91
CA PRO A 50 10.52 3.20 11.28
C PRO A 50 9.10 3.37 11.82
N ASP A 51 8.91 3.11 13.11
CA ASP A 51 7.59 3.11 13.76
C ASP A 51 6.93 4.49 13.73
N ARG A 52 5.81 4.60 13.01
CA ARG A 52 5.04 5.86 12.88
C ARG A 52 4.52 6.33 14.24
N THR A 53 3.97 5.43 15.02
CA THR A 53 3.36 5.75 16.31
C THR A 53 4.41 6.26 17.28
N ALA A 54 5.55 5.58 17.39
CA ALA A 54 6.64 6.01 18.25
C ALA A 54 7.17 7.38 17.85
N PHE A 55 7.27 7.66 16.54
CA PHE A 55 7.73 8.95 16.05
C PHE A 55 6.72 10.06 16.40
N ILE A 56 5.43 9.84 16.15
CA ILE A 56 4.37 10.81 16.43
C ILE A 56 4.29 11.11 17.93
N LEU A 57 4.46 10.10 18.77
CA LEU A 57 4.41 10.27 20.23
C LEU A 57 5.71 10.82 20.84
N GLY A 58 6.71 11.10 20.02
CA GLY A 58 7.99 11.63 20.48
C GLY A 58 8.88 10.59 21.17
N LYS A 59 8.58 9.31 21.05
CA LYS A 59 9.35 8.21 21.65
C LYS A 59 10.53 7.77 20.79
N SER A 60 10.53 8.17 19.52
CA SER A 60 11.60 7.89 18.56
C SER A 60 11.88 9.13 17.73
N THR A 61 13.15 9.34 17.38
CA THR A 61 13.59 10.40 16.48
C THR A 61 13.66 9.93 15.04
N GLU A 62 13.46 8.63 14.77
CA GLU A 62 13.46 8.07 13.42
C GLU A 62 12.12 8.32 12.73
N SER A 63 12.15 9.17 11.71
CA SER A 63 10.96 9.43 10.90
C SER A 63 10.70 8.28 9.93
N PRO A 64 9.45 7.80 9.81
CA PRO A 64 9.10 6.83 8.78
C PRO A 64 8.99 7.45 7.39
N LEU A 65 8.95 8.78 7.29
CA LEU A 65 8.63 9.49 6.07
C LEU A 65 9.57 9.17 4.89
N PRO A 66 10.91 9.16 5.04
CA PRO A 66 11.79 8.83 3.91
C PRO A 66 11.52 7.45 3.32
N ALA A 67 11.27 6.45 4.16
CA ALA A 67 10.96 5.10 3.71
C ALA A 67 9.62 5.06 2.96
N MET A 68 8.60 5.76 3.49
CA MET A 68 7.28 5.81 2.87
C MET A 68 7.30 6.54 1.53
N ILE A 69 8.08 7.62 1.41
CA ILE A 69 8.26 8.34 0.15
C ILE A 69 8.96 7.44 -0.88
N SER A 70 9.99 6.71 -0.46
CA SER A 70 10.69 5.78 -1.32
C SER A 70 9.76 4.68 -1.83
N ASP A 71 8.92 4.14 -0.96
CA ASP A 71 7.92 3.13 -1.33
C ASP A 71 6.91 3.69 -2.33
N ALA A 72 6.42 4.92 -2.10
CA ALA A 72 5.49 5.57 -3.00
C ALA A 72 6.09 5.74 -4.40
N ARG A 73 7.35 6.18 -4.47
CA ARG A 73 8.05 6.34 -5.74
C ARG A 73 8.23 5.02 -6.47
N SER A 74 8.57 3.96 -5.73
CA SER A 74 8.74 2.62 -6.31
C SER A 74 7.42 2.10 -6.88
N LEU A 75 6.32 2.31 -6.17
CA LEU A 75 4.99 1.92 -6.64
C LEU A 75 4.58 2.71 -7.89
N GLU A 76 4.86 4.01 -7.90
CA GLU A 76 4.59 4.86 -9.06
C GLU A 76 5.40 4.41 -10.28
N GLU A 77 6.70 4.14 -10.10
CA GLU A 77 7.57 3.65 -11.16
C GLU A 77 7.13 2.30 -11.71
N TYR A 78 6.60 1.44 -10.83
CA TYR A 78 6.04 0.14 -11.25
C TYR A 78 4.79 0.32 -12.12
N GLY A 79 4.04 1.40 -11.91
CA GLY A 79 2.84 1.69 -12.68
C GLY A 79 1.57 1.92 -11.87
N ALA A 80 1.68 2.07 -10.54
CA ALA A 80 0.52 2.37 -9.71
C ALA A 80 -0.09 3.71 -10.13
N THR A 81 -1.40 3.73 -10.31
CA THR A 81 -2.13 4.92 -10.72
C THR A 81 -2.81 5.60 -9.53
N CYS A 82 -2.89 4.90 -8.42
CA CYS A 82 -3.40 5.40 -7.15
C CYS A 82 -2.63 4.71 -6.03
N ILE A 83 -2.27 5.45 -5.00
CA ILE A 83 -1.51 4.93 -3.86
C ILE A 83 -2.27 5.22 -2.59
N VAL A 84 -2.43 4.23 -1.73
CA VAL A 84 -3.10 4.36 -0.43
C VAL A 84 -2.22 3.88 0.71
N ILE A 85 -2.43 4.47 1.87
CA ILE A 85 -1.77 4.10 3.12
C ILE A 85 -2.88 3.75 4.11
N PRO A 86 -3.11 2.47 4.37
CA PRO A 86 -4.15 2.07 5.31
C PRO A 86 -3.79 2.35 6.76
#